data_d5f72857533cdb062d7273b0ba24d8c7
#
_entry.id   d5f72857533cdb062d7273b0ba24d8c7
#
_cell.length_a   1.000
_cell.length_b   1.000
_cell.length_c   1.000
_cell.angle_alpha   90.00
_cell.angle_beta   90.00
_cell.angle_gamma   90.00
#
_symmetry.space_group_name_H-M   'P 1'
#
loop_
_entity.id
_entity.type
_entity.pdbx_description
1 polymer ?
#
loop_
_entity_poly.entity_id
_entity_poly.type
_entity_poly.pdbx_seq_one_letter_code
_entity_poly.pdbx_strand_id
1 'polypeptide(L)'
;MTSERPGGTVKLGQYEIARIGYGAMQLEHVDTAAAGAVLHRAVELGINHLDTASFYGHTTVNRHIRAALYPYPDDLVIVSKVGARRVDAPVPLALAQRPEQLREQVHLDLTSLGLEQVPVVNLRRADQGPGLIASGDDVVPLDDQLAELIALRNEGLIGAIGLSNISTEQLEQALPAGIVCVQNAYSVLDRSAEPQLQLCAANGIAWIPYFPLGSAFDQIPSPTEHPVVQEIAIRLGATPAAVCLAWILAHDEHTALIPGTRSVTHLEDNLRAATVHLDTEAIAQLDAIAA
;
A
#
# COMPACT_ATOMS: atom_id res chain seq x y z
N MET A 1 26.33 6.47 4.87
CA MET A 1 26.08 6.20 3.44
C MET A 1 24.59 6.01 3.31
N THR A 2 23.89 6.93 2.68
CA THR A 2 22.46 6.70 2.33
C THR A 2 22.46 5.58 1.31
N SER A 3 21.87 4.42 1.66
CA SER A 3 21.67 3.32 0.71
C SER A 3 20.81 3.87 -0.45
N GLU A 4 21.13 3.45 -1.67
CA GLU A 4 20.35 3.81 -2.85
C GLU A 4 18.90 3.32 -2.65
N ARG A 5 17.92 4.19 -2.95
CA ARG A 5 16.50 3.84 -2.78
C ARG A 5 16.07 2.82 -3.81
N PRO A 6 15.51 1.66 -3.41
CA PRO A 6 15.11 0.63 -4.37
C PRO A 6 14.04 1.15 -5.34
N GLY A 7 14.31 1.05 -6.64
CA GLY A 7 13.45 1.55 -7.71
C GLY A 7 13.50 3.06 -7.94
N GLY A 8 14.41 3.79 -7.28
CA GLY A 8 14.43 5.25 -7.26
C GLY A 8 13.50 5.83 -6.20
N THR A 9 13.11 7.09 -6.37
CA THR A 9 12.25 7.81 -5.40
C THR A 9 10.99 8.36 -6.05
N VAL A 10 9.96 8.56 -5.22
CA VAL A 10 8.72 9.24 -5.58
C VAL A 10 8.26 10.12 -4.42
N LYS A 11 7.56 11.21 -4.73
CA LYS A 11 6.98 12.08 -3.70
C LYS A 11 5.68 11.48 -3.13
N LEU A 12 5.58 11.50 -1.80
CA LEU A 12 4.39 11.18 -1.04
C LEU A 12 4.03 12.41 -0.17
N GLY A 13 3.35 13.36 -0.77
CA GLY A 13 3.15 14.67 -0.16
C GLY A 13 4.48 15.40 0.03
N GLN A 14 4.83 15.69 1.30
CA GLN A 14 6.11 16.33 1.65
C GLN A 14 7.27 15.35 1.77
N TYR A 15 6.99 14.04 1.76
CA TYR A 15 8.00 13.00 1.94
C TYR A 15 8.55 12.53 0.59
N GLU A 16 9.80 12.09 0.61
CA GLU A 16 10.43 11.38 -0.51
C GLU A 16 10.64 9.92 -0.10
N ILE A 17 9.96 9.00 -0.80
CA ILE A 17 9.96 7.57 -0.48
C ILE A 17 10.60 6.75 -1.59
N ALA A 18 11.15 5.59 -1.24
CA ALA A 18 11.56 4.57 -2.21
C ALA A 18 10.36 4.09 -3.02
N ARG A 19 10.52 3.90 -4.31
CA ARG A 19 9.44 3.37 -5.17
C ARG A 19 9.09 1.92 -4.86
N ILE A 20 9.98 1.18 -4.18
CA ILE A 20 9.64 -0.12 -3.60
C ILE A 20 9.71 0.01 -2.08
N GLY A 21 8.54 0.06 -1.47
CA GLY A 21 8.32 0.03 -0.03
C GLY A 21 8.01 -1.39 0.47
N TYR A 22 7.45 -1.49 1.67
CA TYR A 22 7.11 -2.77 2.30
C TYR A 22 5.70 -2.75 2.87
N GLY A 23 4.85 -3.70 2.43
CA GLY A 23 3.52 -3.96 2.98
C GLY A 23 3.59 -4.92 4.17
N ALA A 24 3.23 -4.43 5.35
CA ALA A 24 3.45 -5.16 6.61
C ALA A 24 2.32 -6.15 6.98
N MET A 25 1.21 -6.22 6.26
CA MET A 25 0.03 -7.00 6.62
C MET A 25 0.35 -8.46 7.00
N GLN A 26 1.24 -9.12 6.26
CA GLN A 26 1.58 -10.52 6.51
C GLN A 26 2.32 -10.77 7.84
N LEU A 27 2.86 -9.72 8.48
CA LEU A 27 3.52 -9.82 9.78
C LEU A 27 2.55 -10.16 10.92
N GLU A 28 1.23 -10.10 10.71
CA GLU A 28 0.26 -10.56 11.71
C GLU A 28 0.34 -12.06 11.99
N HIS A 29 0.97 -12.83 11.10
CA HIS A 29 1.07 -14.30 11.17
C HIS A 29 2.44 -14.82 11.63
N VAL A 30 3.32 -13.95 12.11
CA VAL A 30 4.66 -14.32 12.61
C VAL A 30 4.90 -13.75 13.99
N ASP A 31 5.90 -14.31 14.69
CA ASP A 31 6.33 -13.77 15.97
C ASP A 31 7.16 -12.48 15.81
N THR A 32 7.42 -11.81 16.93
CA THR A 32 8.14 -10.54 16.96
C THR A 32 9.58 -10.66 16.44
N ALA A 33 10.24 -11.80 16.64
CA ALA A 33 11.62 -11.98 16.19
C ALA A 33 11.69 -12.13 14.66
N ALA A 34 10.80 -12.93 14.08
CA ALA A 34 10.68 -13.09 12.63
C ALA A 34 10.25 -11.78 11.94
N ALA A 35 9.27 -11.06 12.53
CA ALA A 35 8.88 -9.74 12.05
C ALA A 35 10.06 -8.76 12.08
N GLY A 36 10.82 -8.73 13.18
CA GLY A 36 11.99 -7.88 13.34
C GLY A 36 13.06 -8.16 12.29
N ALA A 37 13.34 -9.42 11.99
CA ALA A 37 14.33 -9.78 10.97
C ALA A 37 13.97 -9.22 9.58
N VAL A 38 12.71 -9.29 9.18
CA VAL A 38 12.25 -8.74 7.90
C VAL A 38 12.27 -7.20 7.90
N LEU A 39 11.82 -6.57 8.99
CA LEU A 39 11.75 -5.11 9.10
C LEU A 39 13.15 -4.47 9.13
N HIS A 40 14.09 -5.02 9.89
CA HIS A 40 15.48 -4.55 9.89
C HIS A 40 16.09 -4.69 8.50
N ARG A 41 15.90 -5.85 7.86
CA ARG A 41 16.43 -6.08 6.53
C ARG A 41 15.83 -5.13 5.48
N ALA A 42 14.54 -4.80 5.59
CA ALA A 42 13.90 -3.83 4.72
C ALA A 42 14.58 -2.45 4.80
N VAL A 43 14.81 -1.95 6.03
CA VAL A 43 15.49 -0.66 6.25
C VAL A 43 16.96 -0.71 5.78
N GLU A 44 17.69 -1.78 6.06
CA GLU A 44 19.08 -1.99 5.58
C GLU A 44 19.18 -1.91 4.05
N LEU A 45 18.17 -2.42 3.34
CA LEU A 45 18.10 -2.41 1.87
C LEU A 45 17.59 -1.08 1.29
N GLY A 46 17.40 -0.05 2.11
CA GLY A 46 17.04 1.28 1.67
C GLY A 46 15.54 1.54 1.57
N ILE A 47 14.70 0.62 2.01
CA ILE A 47 13.25 0.87 2.13
C ILE A 47 13.04 1.89 3.25
N ASN A 48 12.33 2.96 2.92
CA ASN A 48 11.89 4.00 3.88
C ASN A 48 10.39 4.25 3.83
N HIS A 49 9.62 3.33 3.27
CA HIS A 49 8.17 3.38 3.19
C HIS A 49 7.59 2.07 3.71
N LEU A 50 6.89 2.12 4.86
CA LEU A 50 6.18 0.98 5.45
C LEU A 50 4.68 1.25 5.40
N ASP A 51 3.93 0.28 4.89
CA ASP A 51 2.48 0.32 4.82
C ASP A 51 1.88 -0.64 5.84
N THR A 52 1.05 -0.14 6.76
CA THR A 52 0.42 -0.87 7.86
C THR A 52 -1.05 -0.51 8.03
N ALA A 53 -1.69 -0.99 9.08
CA ALA A 53 -3.00 -0.59 9.58
C ALA A 53 -3.20 -1.10 11.02
N SER A 54 -3.92 -0.36 11.84
CA SER A 54 -4.27 -0.79 13.22
C SER A 54 -5.12 -2.06 13.25
N PHE A 55 -5.88 -2.33 12.19
CA PHE A 55 -6.67 -3.56 12.08
C PHE A 55 -5.87 -4.79 11.62
N TYR A 56 -4.58 -4.68 11.30
CA TYR A 56 -3.73 -5.85 11.05
C TYR A 56 -3.38 -6.53 12.37
N GLY A 57 -4.05 -7.68 12.63
CA GLY A 57 -3.84 -8.48 13.84
C GLY A 57 -4.13 -7.73 15.16
N HIS A 58 -5.17 -6.86 15.23
CA HIS A 58 -5.46 -6.03 16.42
C HIS A 58 -4.21 -5.25 16.91
N THR A 59 -3.64 -4.44 16.03
CA THR A 59 -2.42 -3.67 16.27
C THR A 59 -1.13 -4.50 16.43
N THR A 60 -1.18 -5.81 16.26
CA THR A 60 0.00 -6.68 16.39
C THR A 60 1.10 -6.26 15.43
N VAL A 61 0.74 -5.96 14.18
CA VAL A 61 1.70 -5.51 13.15
C VAL A 61 2.35 -4.18 13.57
N ASN A 62 1.57 -3.20 14.03
CA ASN A 62 2.09 -1.93 14.53
C ASN A 62 3.06 -2.13 15.71
N ARG A 63 2.73 -3.04 16.64
CA ARG A 63 3.61 -3.39 17.75
C ARG A 63 4.91 -4.06 17.28
N HIS A 64 4.87 -4.91 16.25
CA HIS A 64 6.07 -5.48 15.64
C HIS A 64 6.95 -4.39 15.00
N ILE A 65 6.35 -3.47 14.25
CA ILE A 65 7.07 -2.34 13.65
C ILE A 65 7.74 -1.49 14.75
N ARG A 66 7.00 -1.14 15.80
CA ARG A 66 7.54 -0.39 16.93
C ARG A 66 8.66 -1.14 17.65
N ALA A 67 8.46 -2.42 17.95
CA ALA A 67 9.46 -3.23 18.66
C ALA A 67 10.77 -3.38 17.87
N ALA A 68 10.68 -3.44 16.54
CA ALA A 68 11.84 -3.60 15.67
C ALA A 68 12.56 -2.28 15.36
N LEU A 69 11.83 -1.18 15.13
CA LEU A 69 12.40 0.00 14.52
C LEU A 69 12.38 1.26 15.38
N TYR A 70 11.75 1.23 16.57
CA TYR A 70 11.77 2.40 17.46
C TYR A 70 13.08 2.48 18.26
N PRO A 71 13.77 3.67 18.34
CA PRO A 71 13.41 4.92 17.65
C PRO A 71 13.54 4.82 16.13
N TYR A 72 12.52 5.34 15.44
CA TYR A 72 12.44 5.24 13.99
C TYR A 72 13.56 6.04 13.30
N PRO A 73 14.09 5.56 12.14
CA PRO A 73 14.91 6.41 11.28
C PRO A 73 14.18 7.69 10.87
N ASP A 74 14.88 8.82 10.82
CA ASP A 74 14.31 10.15 10.56
C ASP A 74 13.57 10.22 9.19
N ASP A 75 13.98 9.42 8.24
CA ASP A 75 13.43 9.38 6.88
C ASP A 75 12.42 8.24 6.66
N LEU A 76 12.09 7.47 7.70
CA LEU A 76 11.11 6.39 7.60
C LEU A 76 9.68 6.94 7.59
N VAL A 77 8.95 6.67 6.53
CA VAL A 77 7.56 7.07 6.37
C VAL A 77 6.64 5.87 6.63
N ILE A 78 5.87 5.95 7.72
CA ILE A 78 4.87 4.94 8.05
C ILE A 78 3.51 5.43 7.53
N VAL A 79 2.91 4.62 6.67
CA VAL A 79 1.58 4.85 6.12
C VAL A 79 0.60 3.89 6.77
N SER A 80 -0.46 4.41 7.39
CA SER A 80 -1.52 3.59 7.95
C SER A 80 -2.83 3.73 7.19
N LYS A 81 -3.82 2.94 7.57
CA LYS A 81 -5.16 2.94 6.98
C LYS A 81 -6.24 3.00 8.05
N VAL A 82 -7.31 3.73 7.75
CA VAL A 82 -8.54 3.78 8.56
C VAL A 82 -9.75 3.40 7.69
N GLY A 83 -10.87 3.08 8.31
CA GLY A 83 -12.12 2.71 7.62
C GLY A 83 -12.53 1.25 7.81
N ALA A 84 -11.72 0.45 8.51
CA ALA A 84 -12.05 -0.91 8.93
C ALA A 84 -11.51 -1.19 10.33
N ARG A 85 -12.09 -2.16 11.02
CA ARG A 85 -11.61 -2.64 12.33
C ARG A 85 -11.62 -4.15 12.40
N ARG A 86 -10.72 -4.72 13.19
CA ARG A 86 -10.69 -6.16 13.47
C ARG A 86 -11.84 -6.54 14.39
N VAL A 87 -12.44 -7.70 14.15
CA VAL A 87 -13.50 -8.29 14.98
C VAL A 87 -13.28 -9.79 15.11
N ASP A 88 -13.78 -10.39 16.20
CA ASP A 88 -13.83 -11.83 16.40
C ASP A 88 -15.06 -12.40 15.70
N ALA A 89 -14.91 -12.67 14.41
CA ALA A 89 -15.98 -13.23 13.55
C ALA A 89 -15.33 -14.10 12.45
N PRO A 90 -16.11 -14.96 11.75
CA PRO A 90 -15.60 -15.75 10.63
C PRO A 90 -14.95 -14.88 9.54
N VAL A 91 -15.51 -13.69 9.25
CA VAL A 91 -14.83 -12.63 8.51
C VAL A 91 -14.28 -11.66 9.56
N PRO A 92 -12.95 -11.68 9.80
CA PRO A 92 -12.38 -11.00 10.96
C PRO A 92 -12.18 -9.49 10.74
N LEU A 93 -13.01 -8.88 9.91
CA LEU A 93 -12.98 -7.46 9.56
C LEU A 93 -14.41 -6.92 9.54
N ALA A 94 -14.60 -5.74 10.12
CA ALA A 94 -15.85 -4.99 10.06
C ALA A 94 -15.60 -3.57 9.58
N LEU A 95 -16.65 -2.93 9.07
CA LEU A 95 -16.61 -1.53 8.69
C LEU A 95 -16.41 -0.63 9.91
N ALA A 96 -15.69 0.45 9.72
CA ALA A 96 -15.50 1.52 10.71
C ALA A 96 -15.33 2.85 9.95
N GLN A 97 -16.40 3.23 9.26
CA GLN A 97 -16.42 4.31 8.27
C GLN A 97 -16.87 5.66 8.84
N ARG A 98 -17.46 5.70 10.05
CA ARG A 98 -17.96 6.94 10.62
C ARG A 98 -16.81 7.83 11.12
N PRO A 99 -16.94 9.17 11.06
CA PRO A 99 -15.89 10.10 11.48
C PRO A 99 -15.26 9.79 12.84
N GLU A 100 -16.08 9.53 13.87
CA GLU A 100 -15.59 9.17 15.20
C GLU A 100 -14.79 7.86 15.21
N GLN A 101 -15.15 6.89 14.36
CA GLN A 101 -14.43 5.63 14.22
C GLN A 101 -13.09 5.81 13.50
N LEU A 102 -13.01 6.72 12.52
CA LEU A 102 -11.75 7.06 11.86
C LEU A 102 -10.77 7.69 12.86
N ARG A 103 -11.26 8.62 13.70
CA ARG A 103 -10.47 9.23 14.78
C ARG A 103 -9.95 8.19 15.78
N GLU A 104 -10.79 7.28 16.23
CA GLU A 104 -10.38 6.18 17.12
C GLU A 104 -9.25 5.35 16.52
N GLN A 105 -9.33 5.02 15.22
CA GLN A 105 -8.30 4.25 14.55
C GLN A 105 -6.97 5.01 14.43
N VAL A 106 -7.00 6.32 14.16
CA VAL A 106 -5.80 7.16 14.19
C VAL A 106 -5.16 7.14 15.58
N HIS A 107 -5.94 7.25 16.65
CA HIS A 107 -5.41 7.15 18.02
C HIS A 107 -4.84 5.76 18.34
N LEU A 108 -5.43 4.69 17.81
CA LEU A 108 -4.87 3.34 17.94
C LEU A 108 -3.52 3.22 17.20
N ASP A 109 -3.40 3.81 16.02
CA ASP A 109 -2.14 3.85 15.27
C ASP A 109 -1.07 4.63 16.04
N LEU A 110 -1.37 5.84 16.49
CA LEU A 110 -0.46 6.67 17.28
C LEU A 110 0.07 5.92 18.52
N THR A 111 -0.86 5.29 19.27
CA THR A 111 -0.51 4.57 20.49
C THR A 111 0.31 3.31 20.21
N SER A 112 -0.12 2.50 19.24
CA SER A 112 0.51 1.21 18.93
C SER A 112 1.86 1.35 18.24
N LEU A 113 2.03 2.38 17.41
CA LEU A 113 3.30 2.75 16.79
C LEU A 113 4.20 3.58 17.71
N GLY A 114 3.65 4.27 18.72
CA GLY A 114 4.41 5.19 19.58
C GLY A 114 4.80 6.47 18.85
N LEU A 115 3.93 6.96 17.98
CA LEU A 115 4.10 8.19 17.21
C LEU A 115 3.25 9.32 17.80
N GLU A 116 3.71 10.55 17.68
CA GLU A 116 2.91 11.75 17.95
C GLU A 116 2.05 12.15 16.73
N GLN A 117 2.53 11.82 15.53
CA GLN A 117 1.84 12.03 14.25
C GLN A 117 2.06 10.83 13.33
N VAL A 118 0.99 10.31 12.72
CA VAL A 118 1.10 9.33 11.63
C VAL A 118 1.41 10.09 10.34
N PRO A 119 2.54 9.83 9.64
CA PRO A 119 2.93 10.61 8.46
C PRO A 119 1.87 10.66 7.37
N VAL A 120 1.26 9.53 7.04
CA VAL A 120 0.18 9.45 6.03
C VAL A 120 -0.89 8.45 6.49
N VAL A 121 -2.15 8.82 6.36
CA VAL A 121 -3.29 7.95 6.65
C VAL A 121 -4.17 7.82 5.41
N ASN A 122 -4.37 6.58 4.97
CA ASN A 122 -5.27 6.25 3.87
C ASN A 122 -6.69 5.98 4.38
N LEU A 123 -7.65 6.71 3.88
CA LEU A 123 -9.06 6.37 4.03
C LEU A 123 -9.40 5.19 3.11
N ARG A 124 -9.63 4.01 3.71
CA ARG A 124 -10.11 2.85 2.97
C ARG A 124 -11.62 2.92 2.86
N ARG A 125 -12.10 3.18 1.66
CA ARG A 125 -13.53 3.17 1.34
C ARG A 125 -14.08 1.73 1.24
N ALA A 126 -15.37 1.64 1.40
CA ALA A 126 -16.10 0.36 1.35
C ALA A 126 -17.28 0.39 0.37
N ASP A 127 -17.19 1.22 -0.67
CA ASP A 127 -18.27 1.36 -1.68
C ASP A 127 -18.14 0.35 -2.82
N GLN A 128 -16.95 -0.25 -2.96
CA GLN A 128 -16.65 -1.21 -4.02
C GLN A 128 -15.74 -2.33 -3.53
N GLY A 129 -15.68 -3.44 -4.27
CA GLY A 129 -14.80 -4.57 -3.97
C GLY A 129 -13.32 -4.29 -4.27
N PRO A 130 -12.43 -5.19 -3.88
CA PRO A 130 -12.72 -6.41 -3.13
C PRO A 130 -12.86 -6.17 -1.63
N GLY A 131 -13.64 -7.01 -0.95
CA GLY A 131 -13.79 -7.06 0.50
C GLY A 131 -15.16 -6.64 1.01
N LEU A 132 -15.22 -6.02 2.18
CA LEU A 132 -16.48 -5.58 2.78
C LEU A 132 -17.06 -4.39 2.01
N ILE A 133 -18.35 -4.50 1.66
CA ILE A 133 -19.12 -3.44 1.00
C ILE A 133 -20.10 -2.86 2.01
N ALA A 134 -20.11 -1.53 2.14
CA ALA A 134 -21.05 -0.81 2.97
C ALA A 134 -22.47 -0.85 2.38
N SER A 135 -23.45 -0.99 3.24
CA SER A 135 -24.87 -0.94 2.86
C SER A 135 -25.71 -0.30 3.97
N GLY A 136 -26.84 0.29 3.60
CA GLY A 136 -27.74 0.93 4.57
C GLY A 136 -27.03 2.00 5.41
N ASP A 137 -27.13 1.89 6.73
CA ASP A 137 -26.58 2.85 7.70
C ASP A 137 -25.04 2.85 7.79
N ASP A 138 -24.36 1.90 7.16
CA ASP A 138 -22.89 1.85 7.11
C ASP A 138 -22.31 2.68 5.96
N VAL A 139 -23.16 3.18 5.06
CA VAL A 139 -22.73 4.08 3.97
C VAL A 139 -22.54 5.48 4.55
N VAL A 140 -21.31 5.96 4.56
CA VAL A 140 -20.93 7.29 5.06
C VAL A 140 -20.52 8.17 3.88
N PRO A 141 -21.04 9.42 3.77
CA PRO A 141 -20.62 10.37 2.76
C PRO A 141 -19.10 10.60 2.79
N LEU A 142 -18.48 10.66 1.63
CA LEU A 142 -17.03 10.90 1.52
C LEU A 142 -16.64 12.25 2.14
N ASP A 143 -17.48 13.29 1.97
CA ASP A 143 -17.20 14.62 2.51
C ASP A 143 -17.12 14.62 4.05
N ASP A 144 -17.98 13.85 4.74
CA ASP A 144 -17.95 13.74 6.20
C ASP A 144 -16.65 13.07 6.69
N GLN A 145 -16.20 12.07 5.96
CA GLN A 145 -14.94 11.37 6.24
C GLN A 145 -13.71 12.25 5.96
N LEU A 146 -13.73 12.98 4.84
CA LEU A 146 -12.66 13.91 4.49
C LEU A 146 -12.61 15.08 5.50
N ALA A 147 -13.76 15.58 5.94
CA ALA A 147 -13.81 16.63 6.96
C ALA A 147 -13.11 16.19 8.27
N GLU A 148 -13.35 14.96 8.71
CA GLU A 148 -12.67 14.40 9.89
C GLU A 148 -11.17 14.25 9.69
N LEU A 149 -10.72 13.70 8.54
CA LEU A 149 -9.29 13.56 8.26
C LEU A 149 -8.60 14.92 8.13
N ILE A 150 -9.27 15.93 7.57
CA ILE A 150 -8.75 17.30 7.52
C ILE A 150 -8.64 17.88 8.95
N ALA A 151 -9.62 17.62 9.83
CA ALA A 151 -9.55 18.02 11.24
C ALA A 151 -8.35 17.36 11.94
N LEU A 152 -8.16 16.04 11.79
CA LEU A 152 -7.03 15.31 12.35
C LEU A 152 -5.68 15.81 11.83
N ARG A 153 -5.61 16.20 10.56
CA ARG A 153 -4.41 16.83 9.98
C ARG A 153 -4.15 18.21 10.58
N ASN A 154 -5.18 19.02 10.74
CA ASN A 154 -5.05 20.35 11.35
C ASN A 154 -4.70 20.28 12.85
N GLU A 155 -5.10 19.22 13.55
CA GLU A 155 -4.71 18.91 14.92
C GLU A 155 -3.26 18.39 15.01
N GLY A 156 -2.63 18.05 13.88
CA GLY A 156 -1.27 17.52 13.84
C GLY A 156 -1.17 16.02 14.14
N LEU A 157 -2.31 15.30 14.23
CA LEU A 157 -2.33 13.85 14.51
C LEU A 157 -1.96 13.01 13.28
N ILE A 158 -2.23 13.54 12.08
CA ILE A 158 -1.79 12.96 10.80
C ILE A 158 -1.07 14.03 9.97
N GLY A 159 -0.08 13.62 9.17
CA GLY A 159 0.66 14.54 8.31
C GLY A 159 -0.01 14.79 6.96
N ALA A 160 -0.54 13.73 6.34
CA ALA A 160 -1.17 13.81 5.04
C ALA A 160 -2.29 12.77 4.90
N ILE A 161 -3.17 12.98 3.90
CA ILE A 161 -4.34 12.14 3.61
C ILE A 161 -4.09 11.40 2.30
N GLY A 162 -4.24 10.09 2.32
CA GLY A 162 -4.37 9.24 1.13
C GLY A 162 -5.74 8.59 1.07
N LEU A 163 -6.01 7.90 -0.03
CA LEU A 163 -7.25 7.18 -0.26
C LEU A 163 -6.98 5.73 -0.66
N SER A 164 -7.90 4.85 -0.37
CA SER A 164 -7.82 3.45 -0.79
C SER A 164 -9.20 2.92 -1.16
N ASN A 165 -9.24 2.11 -2.22
CA ASN A 165 -10.45 1.45 -2.69
C ASN A 165 -11.54 2.45 -3.09
N ILE A 166 -11.21 3.38 -4.00
CA ILE A 166 -12.09 4.47 -4.44
C ILE A 166 -12.37 4.44 -5.94
N SER A 167 -13.49 5.05 -6.34
CA SER A 167 -13.81 5.29 -7.73
C SER A 167 -13.11 6.56 -8.28
N THR A 168 -13.17 6.76 -9.60
CA THR A 168 -12.65 7.97 -10.24
C THR A 168 -13.39 9.21 -9.76
N GLU A 169 -14.72 9.16 -9.68
CA GLU A 169 -15.56 10.25 -9.22
C GLU A 169 -15.26 10.64 -7.78
N GLN A 170 -15.01 9.65 -6.91
CA GLN A 170 -14.61 9.89 -5.53
C GLN A 170 -13.22 10.51 -5.42
N LEU A 171 -12.28 10.12 -6.30
CA LEU A 171 -10.97 10.76 -6.36
C LEU A 171 -11.09 12.22 -6.80
N GLU A 172 -11.88 12.50 -7.85
CA GLU A 172 -12.13 13.87 -8.31
C GLU A 172 -12.75 14.73 -7.20
N GLN A 173 -13.75 14.20 -6.48
CA GLN A 173 -14.38 14.86 -5.33
C GLN A 173 -13.36 15.16 -4.22
N ALA A 174 -12.39 14.27 -4.00
CA ALA A 174 -11.42 14.39 -2.91
C ALA A 174 -10.20 15.26 -3.24
N LEU A 175 -9.94 15.61 -4.51
CA LEU A 175 -8.76 16.41 -4.88
C LEU A 175 -8.59 17.69 -4.05
N PRO A 176 -9.66 18.47 -3.73
CA PRO A 176 -9.53 19.68 -2.90
C PRO A 176 -9.01 19.43 -1.48
N ALA A 177 -9.12 18.20 -0.96
CA ALA A 177 -8.61 17.84 0.36
C ALA A 177 -7.07 17.70 0.39
N GLY A 178 -6.39 17.75 -0.75
CA GLY A 178 -4.94 17.60 -0.86
C GLY A 178 -4.48 16.17 -0.63
N ILE A 179 -5.03 15.25 -1.43
CA ILE A 179 -4.70 13.81 -1.40
C ILE A 179 -3.28 13.61 -1.91
N VAL A 180 -2.48 12.81 -1.20
CA VAL A 180 -1.07 12.56 -1.55
C VAL A 180 -0.84 11.19 -2.18
N CYS A 181 -1.73 10.22 -1.97
CA CYS A 181 -1.64 8.90 -2.61
C CYS A 181 -3.00 8.21 -2.75
N VAL A 182 -3.05 7.26 -3.67
CA VAL A 182 -4.19 6.34 -3.87
C VAL A 182 -3.70 4.90 -3.89
N GLN A 183 -4.42 4.03 -3.18
CA GLN A 183 -4.20 2.60 -3.11
C GLN A 183 -5.44 1.85 -3.60
N ASN A 184 -5.45 1.40 -4.85
CA ASN A 184 -6.47 0.50 -5.39
C ASN A 184 -5.85 -0.82 -5.82
N ALA A 185 -6.66 -1.86 -6.05
CA ALA A 185 -6.20 -3.10 -6.66
C ALA A 185 -5.67 -2.79 -8.07
N TYR A 186 -4.47 -3.32 -8.39
CA TYR A 186 -3.91 -3.19 -9.72
C TYR A 186 -2.78 -4.21 -9.94
N SER A 187 -2.82 -4.89 -11.07
CA SER A 187 -1.83 -5.88 -11.46
C SER A 187 -1.81 -6.08 -12.98
N VAL A 188 -0.92 -6.91 -13.46
CA VAL A 188 -0.90 -7.32 -14.88
C VAL A 188 -2.23 -7.95 -15.31
N LEU A 189 -2.98 -8.59 -14.39
CA LEU A 189 -4.26 -9.25 -14.65
C LEU A 189 -5.50 -8.36 -14.37
N ASP A 190 -5.33 -7.26 -13.64
CA ASP A 190 -6.43 -6.38 -13.26
C ASP A 190 -6.01 -4.93 -13.43
N ARG A 191 -6.55 -4.29 -14.45
CA ARG A 191 -6.34 -2.87 -14.78
C ARG A 191 -7.62 -2.04 -14.64
N SER A 192 -8.59 -2.53 -13.91
CA SER A 192 -9.87 -1.82 -13.70
C SER A 192 -9.68 -0.43 -13.08
N ALA A 193 -8.58 -0.22 -12.36
CA ALA A 193 -8.22 1.06 -11.74
C ALA A 193 -7.29 1.95 -12.61
N GLU A 194 -7.14 1.65 -13.91
CA GLU A 194 -6.36 2.49 -14.85
C GLU A 194 -6.82 3.95 -14.88
N PRO A 195 -8.14 4.29 -14.90
CA PRO A 195 -8.59 5.67 -14.87
C PRO A 195 -8.12 6.43 -13.62
N GLN A 196 -8.11 5.78 -12.44
CA GLN A 196 -7.62 6.40 -11.20
C GLN A 196 -6.11 6.61 -11.24
N LEU A 197 -5.34 5.66 -11.79
CA LEU A 197 -3.89 5.81 -11.99
C LEU A 197 -3.61 7.04 -12.87
N GLN A 198 -4.29 7.16 -14.00
CA GLN A 198 -4.11 8.31 -14.91
C GLN A 198 -4.48 9.63 -14.25
N LEU A 199 -5.55 9.66 -13.45
CA LEU A 199 -5.94 10.85 -12.70
C LEU A 199 -4.91 11.20 -11.63
N CYS A 200 -4.32 10.22 -10.95
CA CYS A 200 -3.22 10.41 -10.00
C CYS A 200 -2.00 11.02 -10.70
N ALA A 201 -1.57 10.45 -11.82
CA ALA A 201 -0.44 10.96 -12.60
C ALA A 201 -0.64 12.41 -13.04
N ALA A 202 -1.83 12.74 -13.53
CA ALA A 202 -2.19 14.11 -13.96
C ALA A 202 -2.16 15.14 -12.81
N ASN A 203 -2.28 14.70 -11.55
CA ASN A 203 -2.31 15.55 -10.36
C ASN A 203 -1.05 15.43 -9.48
N GLY A 204 -0.04 14.66 -9.89
CA GLY A 204 1.18 14.43 -9.09
C GLY A 204 0.91 13.68 -7.78
N ILE A 205 -0.13 12.83 -7.75
CA ILE A 205 -0.52 11.99 -6.62
C ILE A 205 0.17 10.63 -6.77
N ALA A 206 0.79 10.12 -5.71
CA ALA A 206 1.44 8.81 -5.76
C ALA A 206 0.41 7.69 -5.95
N TRP A 207 0.67 6.80 -6.91
CA TRP A 207 -0.10 5.58 -7.11
C TRP A 207 0.58 4.41 -6.41
N ILE A 208 -0.08 3.79 -5.42
CA ILE A 208 0.51 2.74 -4.59
C ILE A 208 -0.42 1.52 -4.56
N PRO A 209 -0.45 0.70 -5.63
CA PRO A 209 -1.42 -0.37 -5.74
C PRO A 209 -1.22 -1.47 -4.71
N TYR A 210 -2.33 -2.05 -4.25
CA TYR A 210 -2.33 -3.30 -3.49
C TYR A 210 -2.63 -4.49 -4.41
N PHE A 211 -2.27 -5.70 -3.98
CA PHE A 211 -2.36 -6.96 -4.74
C PHE A 211 -1.59 -6.98 -6.07
N PRO A 212 -0.40 -6.40 -6.16
CA PRO A 212 0.38 -6.37 -7.40
C PRO A 212 0.77 -7.78 -7.90
N LEU A 213 0.82 -8.77 -7.00
CA LEU A 213 1.14 -10.17 -7.26
C LEU A 213 -0.07 -11.11 -7.03
N GLY A 214 -1.28 -10.57 -7.02
CA GLY A 214 -2.48 -11.28 -6.59
C GLY A 214 -2.64 -11.25 -5.07
N SER A 215 -3.53 -12.07 -4.55
CA SER A 215 -3.86 -12.11 -3.13
C SER A 215 -3.88 -13.55 -2.61
N ALA A 216 -3.72 -13.70 -1.30
CA ALA A 216 -3.99 -14.96 -0.59
C ALA A 216 -5.49 -15.32 -0.55
N PHE A 217 -6.36 -14.44 -1.03
CA PHE A 217 -7.78 -14.74 -1.23
C PHE A 217 -7.93 -15.51 -2.53
N ASP A 218 -8.46 -16.73 -2.47
CA ASP A 218 -8.58 -17.70 -3.60
C ASP A 218 -9.29 -17.15 -4.86
N GLN A 219 -9.96 -16.00 -4.75
CA GLN A 219 -10.71 -15.38 -5.86
C GLN A 219 -9.87 -14.37 -6.67
N ILE A 220 -8.65 -14.04 -6.25
CA ILE A 220 -7.78 -13.07 -6.94
C ILE A 220 -6.60 -13.86 -7.54
N PRO A 221 -6.58 -14.08 -8.86
CA PRO A 221 -5.56 -14.87 -9.50
C PRO A 221 -4.17 -14.25 -9.34
N SER A 222 -3.16 -15.12 -9.23
CA SER A 222 -1.76 -14.68 -9.17
C SER A 222 -1.22 -14.42 -10.57
N PRO A 223 -0.80 -13.19 -10.91
CA PRO A 223 -0.20 -12.91 -12.20
C PRO A 223 1.13 -13.66 -12.41
N THR A 224 1.79 -14.10 -11.36
CA THR A 224 3.05 -14.87 -11.45
C THR A 224 2.88 -16.24 -12.07
N GLU A 225 1.65 -16.77 -12.10
CA GLU A 225 1.31 -18.07 -12.72
C GLU A 225 0.94 -17.93 -14.21
N HIS A 226 0.78 -16.71 -14.70
CA HIS A 226 0.40 -16.49 -16.09
C HIS A 226 1.54 -16.90 -17.05
N PRO A 227 1.26 -17.71 -18.12
CA PRO A 227 2.29 -18.24 -19.01
C PRO A 227 3.21 -17.17 -19.62
N VAL A 228 2.66 -16.05 -20.06
CA VAL A 228 3.43 -14.92 -20.64
C VAL A 228 4.38 -14.33 -19.61
N VAL A 229 3.96 -14.15 -18.35
CA VAL A 229 4.84 -13.66 -17.29
C VAL A 229 5.99 -14.63 -17.03
N GLN A 230 5.70 -15.93 -16.99
CA GLN A 230 6.73 -16.96 -16.79
C GLN A 230 7.73 -16.99 -17.95
N GLU A 231 7.26 -16.90 -19.19
CA GLU A 231 8.13 -16.85 -20.38
C GLU A 231 9.07 -15.64 -20.37
N ILE A 232 8.53 -14.45 -20.06
CA ILE A 232 9.33 -13.23 -19.94
C ILE A 232 10.34 -13.37 -18.79
N ALA A 233 9.93 -13.93 -17.65
CA ALA A 233 10.82 -14.15 -16.52
C ALA A 233 12.01 -15.04 -16.87
N ILE A 234 11.76 -16.14 -17.58
CA ILE A 234 12.82 -17.03 -18.08
C ILE A 234 13.73 -16.29 -19.04
N ARG A 235 13.18 -15.55 -20.00
CA ARG A 235 13.94 -14.79 -21.01
C ARG A 235 14.85 -13.74 -20.39
N LEU A 236 14.38 -13.07 -19.33
CA LEU A 236 15.13 -12.00 -18.65
C LEU A 236 15.99 -12.50 -17.49
N GLY A 237 15.95 -13.81 -17.15
CA GLY A 237 16.66 -14.35 -15.99
C GLY A 237 16.16 -13.75 -14.66
N ALA A 238 14.88 -13.38 -14.60
CA ALA A 238 14.22 -12.77 -13.45
C ALA A 238 13.18 -13.73 -12.83
N THR A 239 12.67 -13.39 -11.63
CA THR A 239 11.51 -14.09 -11.09
C THR A 239 10.22 -13.55 -11.69
N PRO A 240 9.14 -14.37 -11.82
CA PRO A 240 7.83 -13.88 -12.27
C PRO A 240 7.30 -12.71 -11.43
N ALA A 241 7.54 -12.74 -10.12
CA ALA A 241 7.17 -11.64 -9.22
C ALA A 241 7.93 -10.35 -9.57
N ALA A 242 9.24 -10.42 -9.81
CA ALA A 242 10.05 -9.26 -10.18
C ALA A 242 9.60 -8.67 -11.53
N VAL A 243 9.21 -9.50 -12.50
CA VAL A 243 8.64 -9.05 -13.79
C VAL A 243 7.34 -8.28 -13.58
N CYS A 244 6.39 -8.83 -12.80
CA CYS A 244 5.11 -8.16 -12.52
C CYS A 244 5.32 -6.80 -11.81
N LEU A 245 6.19 -6.76 -10.79
CA LEU A 245 6.49 -5.53 -10.05
C LEU A 245 7.21 -4.50 -10.94
N ALA A 246 8.17 -4.94 -11.76
CA ALA A 246 8.87 -4.07 -12.70
C ALA A 246 7.91 -3.46 -13.74
N TRP A 247 6.95 -4.24 -14.23
CA TRP A 247 5.93 -3.75 -15.14
C TRP A 247 5.10 -2.63 -14.51
N ILE A 248 4.64 -2.80 -13.26
CA ILE A 248 3.88 -1.75 -12.56
C ILE A 248 4.74 -0.48 -12.38
N LEU A 249 6.03 -0.63 -12.01
CA LEU A 249 6.94 0.51 -11.88
C LEU A 249 7.20 1.23 -13.21
N ALA A 250 7.19 0.51 -14.32
CA ALA A 250 7.38 1.09 -15.65
C ALA A 250 6.15 1.85 -16.16
N HIS A 251 4.99 1.65 -15.57
CA HIS A 251 3.73 2.20 -16.03
C HIS A 251 3.63 3.71 -15.81
N ASP A 252 4.10 4.21 -14.66
CA ASP A 252 4.13 5.64 -14.34
C ASP A 252 5.23 5.95 -13.31
N GLU A 253 5.86 7.12 -13.43
CA GLU A 253 6.95 7.55 -12.54
C GLU A 253 6.48 7.88 -11.11
N HIS A 254 5.19 8.20 -10.92
CA HIS A 254 4.59 8.44 -9.59
C HIS A 254 4.15 7.15 -8.90
N THR A 255 4.41 5.99 -9.50
CA THR A 255 4.06 4.69 -8.93
C THR A 255 5.07 4.24 -7.89
N ALA A 256 4.58 3.81 -6.73
CA ALA A 256 5.33 3.06 -5.74
C ALA A 256 4.65 1.73 -5.43
N LEU A 257 5.39 0.78 -4.89
CA LEU A 257 4.95 -0.56 -4.58
C LEU A 257 5.07 -0.85 -3.08
N ILE A 258 4.18 -1.70 -2.58
CA ILE A 258 4.20 -2.18 -1.19
C ILE A 258 4.06 -3.72 -1.13
N PRO A 259 4.91 -4.49 -1.86
CA PRO A 259 4.82 -5.94 -1.82
C PRO A 259 5.05 -6.44 -0.40
N GLY A 260 4.10 -7.22 0.13
CA GLY A 260 4.16 -7.80 1.46
C GLY A 260 4.78 -9.19 1.47
N THR A 261 5.59 -9.47 2.48
CA THR A 261 6.14 -10.80 2.72
C THR A 261 6.52 -10.98 4.19
N ARG A 262 6.64 -12.22 4.65
CA ARG A 262 7.20 -12.60 5.96
C ARG A 262 8.56 -13.27 5.86
N SER A 263 9.17 -13.27 4.68
CA SER A 263 10.45 -13.91 4.37
C SER A 263 11.47 -12.87 3.91
N VAL A 264 12.65 -12.87 4.51
CA VAL A 264 13.78 -12.04 4.10
C VAL A 264 14.17 -12.33 2.64
N THR A 265 14.20 -13.62 2.24
CA THR A 265 14.50 -14.00 0.86
C THR A 265 13.49 -13.42 -0.13
N HIS A 266 12.19 -13.52 0.17
CA HIS A 266 11.17 -12.95 -0.70
C HIS A 266 11.20 -11.42 -0.70
N LEU A 267 11.60 -10.78 0.41
CA LEU A 267 11.82 -9.32 0.43
C LEU A 267 12.92 -8.94 -0.56
N GLU A 268 14.06 -9.62 -0.50
CA GLU A 268 15.18 -9.38 -1.42
C GLU A 268 14.79 -9.66 -2.88
N ASP A 269 14.01 -10.71 -3.13
CA ASP A 269 13.50 -11.02 -4.47
C ASP A 269 12.53 -9.93 -4.99
N ASN A 270 11.66 -9.40 -4.15
CA ASN A 270 10.76 -8.30 -4.54
C ASN A 270 11.56 -7.04 -4.93
N LEU A 271 12.67 -6.77 -4.24
CA LEU A 271 13.52 -5.62 -4.56
C LEU A 271 14.26 -5.76 -5.89
N ARG A 272 14.45 -6.98 -6.39
CA ARG A 272 15.04 -7.20 -7.73
C ARG A 272 14.22 -6.58 -8.86
N ALA A 273 12.93 -6.31 -8.63
CA ALA A 273 12.10 -5.56 -9.56
C ALA A 273 12.72 -4.23 -9.97
N ALA A 274 13.49 -3.58 -9.09
CA ALA A 274 14.21 -2.34 -9.37
C ALA A 274 15.28 -2.48 -10.46
N THR A 275 15.75 -3.69 -10.72
CA THR A 275 16.83 -3.99 -11.67
C THR A 275 16.36 -4.75 -12.90
N VAL A 276 15.11 -5.18 -12.96
CA VAL A 276 14.53 -5.84 -14.13
C VAL A 276 14.28 -4.80 -15.22
N HIS A 277 14.95 -4.95 -16.33
CA HIS A 277 14.76 -4.09 -17.49
C HIS A 277 13.81 -4.77 -18.49
N LEU A 278 12.59 -4.25 -18.56
CA LEU A 278 11.59 -4.70 -19.53
C LEU A 278 11.83 -4.00 -20.86
N ASP A 279 12.10 -4.77 -21.91
CA ASP A 279 12.15 -4.22 -23.26
C ASP A 279 10.73 -3.94 -23.80
N THR A 280 10.66 -3.24 -24.93
CA THR A 280 9.38 -2.85 -25.55
C THR A 280 8.49 -4.06 -25.87
N GLU A 281 9.11 -5.20 -26.23
CA GLU A 281 8.38 -6.43 -26.53
C GLU A 281 7.77 -7.02 -25.25
N ALA A 282 8.52 -7.09 -24.15
CA ALA A 282 8.02 -7.57 -22.86
C ALA A 282 6.85 -6.70 -22.35
N ILE A 283 7.00 -5.37 -22.44
CA ILE A 283 5.93 -4.45 -22.05
C ILE A 283 4.66 -4.71 -22.89
N ALA A 284 4.80 -4.77 -24.22
CA ALA A 284 3.66 -5.02 -25.12
C ALA A 284 2.97 -6.37 -24.84
N GLN A 285 3.76 -7.43 -24.55
CA GLN A 285 3.23 -8.75 -24.21
C GLN A 285 2.47 -8.74 -22.88
N LEU A 286 3.00 -8.04 -21.85
CA LEU A 286 2.35 -7.88 -20.55
C LEU A 286 1.09 -7.02 -20.66
N ASP A 287 1.14 -5.98 -21.48
CA ASP A 287 -0.01 -5.12 -21.75
C ASP A 287 -1.15 -5.86 -22.44
N ALA A 288 -0.88 -6.84 -23.24
CA ALA A 288 -1.89 -7.64 -23.93
C ALA A 288 -2.62 -8.65 -23.01
N ILE A 289 -2.14 -8.90 -21.79
CA ILE A 289 -2.73 -9.90 -20.89
C ILE A 289 -4.15 -9.50 -20.42
N ALA A 290 -4.37 -8.23 -20.10
CA ALA A 290 -5.63 -7.73 -19.52
C ALA A 290 -6.47 -6.91 -20.53
N ALA A 291 -6.20 -7.06 -21.82
CA ALA A 291 -6.90 -6.35 -22.89
C ALA A 291 -8.23 -7.03 -23.26
#